data_3d7d47e018c5bb90e6a1e03c7c6ac7ab
#
_entry.id   3d7d47e018c5bb90e6a1e03c7c6ac7ab
#
_cell.length_a   1.000
_cell.length_b   1.000
_cell.length_c   1.000
_cell.angle_alpha   90.00
_cell.angle_beta   90.00
_cell.angle_gamma   90.00
#
_symmetry.space_group_name_H-M   'P 1'
#
loop_
_entity.id
_entity.type
_entity.pdbx_description
1 polymer ?
#
loop_
_entity_poly.entity_id
_entity_poly.type
_entity_poly.pdbx_seq_one_letter_code
_entity_poly.pdbx_strand_id
1 'polypeptide(L)'
;FKRIYTPPAATYYTVTLPSVEGATLSKQAGDHTVEEGYSFTFAITLDENYSESIPVVTTDRGETIIPDTNGRYKINNVAEDIVVSISGIVKNLPTSIKSIETDTKIWTADGTIFIHTSSPQQVQVVNLAGSTLFYRNIPVGDTRLNGLAAGVYIVRFSREMPRKIIVR
;
A
#
# COMPACT_ATOMS: atom_id res chain seq x y z
N PHE A 1 50.65 1.50 -52.93
CA PHE A 1 49.57 2.38 -52.41
C PHE A 1 48.92 1.68 -51.20
N LYS A 2 49.14 2.23 -49.99
CA LYS A 2 48.47 1.76 -48.76
C LYS A 2 47.05 2.40 -48.72
N ARG A 3 46.00 1.64 -48.99
CA ARG A 3 44.64 2.13 -48.80
C ARG A 3 44.46 2.43 -47.29
N ILE A 4 44.20 3.69 -46.97
CA ILE A 4 43.79 4.11 -45.67
C ILE A 4 42.30 3.72 -45.55
N TYR A 5 41.99 2.72 -44.72
CA TYR A 5 40.61 2.38 -44.39
C TYR A 5 40.11 3.41 -43.37
N THR A 6 39.15 4.24 -43.78
CA THR A 6 38.41 5.10 -42.87
C THR A 6 37.12 4.35 -42.48
N PRO A 7 36.95 3.94 -41.22
CA PRO A 7 35.70 3.32 -40.79
C PRO A 7 34.53 4.27 -41.07
N PRO A 8 33.35 3.74 -41.39
CA PRO A 8 32.13 4.56 -41.46
C PRO A 8 31.89 5.24 -40.12
N ALA A 9 31.35 6.46 -40.16
CA ALA A 9 30.98 7.17 -38.94
C ALA A 9 29.90 6.39 -38.21
N ALA A 10 30.03 6.25 -36.89
CA ALA A 10 29.00 5.59 -36.05
C ALA A 10 27.73 6.45 -36.03
N THR A 11 26.60 5.81 -36.23
CA THR A 11 25.28 6.44 -36.07
C THR A 11 24.81 6.25 -34.62
N TYR A 12 24.17 7.25 -34.06
CA TYR A 12 23.67 7.22 -32.68
C TYR A 12 22.20 7.59 -32.64
N TYR A 13 21.48 6.97 -31.75
CA TYR A 13 20.07 7.22 -31.48
C TYR A 13 19.85 7.54 -30.01
N THR A 14 18.71 8.14 -29.70
CA THR A 14 18.33 8.54 -28.34
C THR A 14 17.33 7.58 -27.76
N VAL A 15 17.59 7.10 -26.53
CA VAL A 15 16.60 6.41 -25.71
C VAL A 15 16.24 7.32 -24.55
N THR A 16 14.99 7.80 -24.51
CA THR A 16 14.49 8.69 -23.46
C THR A 16 13.79 7.89 -22.37
N LEU A 17 14.27 8.00 -21.13
CA LEU A 17 13.64 7.41 -19.95
C LEU A 17 12.80 8.42 -19.19
N PRO A 18 11.57 8.06 -18.73
CA PRO A 18 10.73 8.95 -17.95
C PRO A 18 11.25 9.13 -16.52
N SER A 19 10.86 10.23 -15.87
CA SER A 19 10.86 10.32 -14.42
C SER A 19 9.62 9.60 -13.87
N VAL A 20 9.77 8.79 -12.83
CA VAL A 20 8.72 7.94 -12.28
C VAL A 20 8.61 8.18 -10.77
N GLU A 21 7.42 8.48 -10.28
CA GLU A 21 7.15 8.56 -8.84
C GLU A 21 7.07 7.14 -8.25
N GLY A 22 7.67 6.93 -7.09
CA GLY A 22 7.63 5.65 -6.37
C GLY A 22 8.60 4.59 -6.87
N ALA A 23 9.53 4.97 -7.75
CA ALA A 23 10.60 4.10 -8.19
C ALA A 23 11.86 4.86 -8.60
N THR A 24 13.00 4.19 -8.45
CA THR A 24 14.30 4.67 -8.91
C THR A 24 14.76 3.83 -10.10
N LEU A 25 15.19 4.49 -11.17
CA LEU A 25 15.77 3.83 -12.33
C LEU A 25 17.30 3.70 -12.16
N SER A 26 17.88 2.58 -12.59
CA SER A 26 19.34 2.38 -12.56
C SER A 26 20.10 3.32 -13.52
N LYS A 27 19.39 3.94 -14.46
CA LYS A 27 19.86 5.04 -15.31
C LYS A 27 18.99 6.26 -15.03
N GLN A 28 19.57 7.44 -15.02
CA GLN A 28 18.85 8.68 -14.75
C GLN A 28 17.74 8.91 -15.79
N ALA A 29 16.64 9.53 -15.37
CA ALA A 29 15.60 9.98 -16.30
C ALA A 29 16.17 11.02 -17.30
N GLY A 30 15.70 10.97 -18.53
CA GLY A 30 16.16 11.83 -19.64
C GLY A 30 16.76 11.03 -20.79
N ASP A 31 17.51 11.71 -21.62
CA ASP A 31 18.03 11.19 -22.88
C ASP A 31 19.34 10.44 -22.70
N HIS A 32 19.44 9.28 -23.35
CA HIS A 32 20.63 8.44 -23.39
C HIS A 32 21.00 8.15 -24.82
N THR A 33 22.24 8.47 -25.18
CA THR A 33 22.78 8.19 -26.52
C THR A 33 23.23 6.74 -26.62
N VAL A 34 22.76 6.04 -27.63
CA VAL A 34 23.08 4.63 -27.93
C VAL A 34 23.53 4.51 -29.36
N GLU A 35 24.65 3.82 -29.61
CA GLU A 35 25.13 3.55 -30.97
C GLU A 35 24.20 2.56 -31.68
N GLU A 36 23.99 2.74 -32.96
CA GLU A 36 23.15 1.90 -33.81
C GLU A 36 23.51 0.41 -33.68
N GLY A 37 22.46 -0.43 -33.51
CA GLY A 37 22.63 -1.86 -33.35
C GLY A 37 22.96 -2.32 -31.93
N TYR A 38 23.34 -1.41 -31.01
CA TYR A 38 23.56 -1.78 -29.62
C TYR A 38 22.27 -1.87 -28.84
N SER A 39 22.37 -2.50 -27.66
CA SER A 39 21.23 -2.64 -26.75
C SER A 39 21.32 -1.63 -25.61
N PHE A 40 20.16 -1.15 -25.16
CA PHE A 40 20.02 -0.30 -23.99
C PHE A 40 19.39 -1.10 -22.84
N THR A 41 20.00 -1.05 -21.65
CA THR A 41 19.52 -1.82 -20.50
C THR A 41 19.39 -0.92 -19.27
N PHE A 42 18.30 -1.08 -18.53
CA PHE A 42 18.05 -0.40 -17.25
C PHE A 42 17.28 -1.33 -16.30
N ALA A 43 17.19 -0.95 -15.03
CA ALA A 43 16.41 -1.66 -14.02
C ALA A 43 15.54 -0.65 -13.27
N ILE A 44 14.44 -1.14 -12.69
CA ILE A 44 13.51 -0.37 -11.86
C ILE A 44 13.60 -0.91 -10.45
N THR A 45 13.85 -0.04 -9.48
CA THR A 45 13.78 -0.35 -8.05
C THR A 45 12.60 0.40 -7.46
N LEU A 46 11.62 -0.32 -6.92
CA LEU A 46 10.45 0.27 -6.30
C LEU A 46 10.79 0.81 -4.91
N ASP A 47 10.22 1.96 -4.56
CA ASP A 47 10.29 2.50 -3.20
C ASP A 47 9.43 1.65 -2.24
N GLU A 48 9.72 1.70 -0.94
CA GLU A 48 9.05 0.89 0.09
C GLU A 48 7.51 0.99 0.04
N ASN A 49 6.99 2.19 -0.15
CA ASN A 49 5.55 2.43 -0.24
C ASN A 49 4.92 2.02 -1.58
N TYR A 50 5.68 1.48 -2.51
CA TYR A 50 5.26 1.06 -3.85
C TYR A 50 5.68 -0.38 -4.15
N SER A 51 6.13 -1.13 -3.13
CA SER A 51 6.73 -2.46 -3.27
C SER A 51 5.79 -3.52 -3.85
N GLU A 52 4.47 -3.30 -3.80
CA GLU A 52 3.45 -4.19 -4.39
C GLU A 52 3.14 -3.86 -5.86
N SER A 53 3.79 -2.86 -6.43
CA SER A 53 3.56 -2.45 -7.82
C SER A 53 4.11 -3.49 -8.80
N ILE A 54 3.45 -3.60 -9.95
CA ILE A 54 3.91 -4.40 -11.09
C ILE A 54 4.21 -3.44 -12.25
N PRO A 55 5.46 -2.99 -12.40
CA PRO A 55 5.82 -2.06 -13.47
C PRO A 55 5.58 -2.66 -14.85
N VAL A 56 4.94 -1.89 -15.71
CA VAL A 56 4.77 -2.20 -17.13
C VAL A 56 5.59 -1.19 -17.94
N VAL A 57 6.55 -1.71 -18.70
CA VAL A 57 7.44 -0.89 -19.54
C VAL A 57 7.02 -1.06 -21.00
N THR A 58 6.77 0.05 -21.67
CA THR A 58 6.43 0.08 -23.10
C THR A 58 7.28 1.12 -23.82
N THR A 59 7.39 0.98 -25.13
CA THR A 59 7.98 1.98 -26.01
C THR A 59 6.87 2.76 -26.76
N ASP A 60 7.21 3.90 -27.32
CA ASP A 60 6.33 4.69 -28.18
C ASP A 60 5.86 3.94 -29.46
N ARG A 61 6.48 2.80 -29.77
CA ARG A 61 6.05 1.87 -30.81
C ARG A 61 5.00 0.86 -30.36
N GLY A 62 4.59 0.91 -29.09
CA GLY A 62 3.65 -0.05 -28.48
C GLY A 62 4.28 -1.41 -28.14
N GLU A 63 5.61 -1.53 -28.19
CA GLU A 63 6.30 -2.74 -27.74
C GLU A 63 6.34 -2.79 -26.22
N THR A 64 5.97 -3.92 -25.61
CA THR A 64 6.09 -4.17 -24.18
C THR A 64 7.42 -4.88 -23.90
N ILE A 65 8.22 -4.30 -23.00
CA ILE A 65 9.51 -4.85 -22.61
C ILE A 65 9.34 -5.63 -21.31
N ILE A 66 9.64 -6.93 -21.35
CA ILE A 66 9.59 -7.83 -20.20
C ILE A 66 10.97 -7.85 -19.54
N PRO A 67 11.07 -7.73 -18.20
CA PRO A 67 12.35 -7.84 -17.52
C PRO A 67 12.91 -9.26 -17.59
N ASP A 68 14.24 -9.37 -17.61
CA ASP A 68 14.92 -10.64 -17.48
C ASP A 68 14.83 -11.21 -16.04
N THR A 69 15.42 -12.38 -15.81
CA THR A 69 15.46 -13.05 -14.50
C THR A 69 16.16 -12.23 -13.40
N ASN A 70 16.92 -11.20 -13.77
CA ASN A 70 17.61 -10.28 -12.86
C ASN A 70 16.85 -8.94 -12.69
N GLY A 71 15.63 -8.83 -13.22
CA GLY A 71 14.83 -7.61 -13.16
C GLY A 71 15.30 -6.50 -14.09
N ARG A 72 16.06 -6.80 -15.13
CA ARG A 72 16.58 -5.83 -16.09
C ARG A 72 15.71 -5.77 -17.34
N TYR A 73 15.32 -4.58 -17.73
CA TYR A 73 14.65 -4.28 -18.98
C TYR A 73 15.68 -4.01 -20.07
N LYS A 74 15.54 -4.66 -21.22
CA LYS A 74 16.49 -4.56 -22.31
C LYS A 74 15.81 -4.22 -23.62
N ILE A 75 16.21 -3.11 -24.23
CA ILE A 75 15.85 -2.71 -25.59
C ILE A 75 16.97 -3.20 -26.49
N ASN A 76 16.67 -4.13 -27.40
CA ASN A 76 17.67 -4.69 -28.30
C ASN A 76 17.72 -3.90 -29.61
N ASN A 77 18.93 -3.87 -30.23
CA ASN A 77 19.13 -3.38 -31.59
C ASN A 77 18.50 -1.99 -31.82
N VAL A 78 18.96 -0.99 -31.05
CA VAL A 78 18.51 0.38 -31.19
C VAL A 78 18.88 0.89 -32.58
N ALA A 79 17.89 1.17 -33.42
CA ALA A 79 18.06 1.59 -34.81
C ALA A 79 17.31 2.88 -35.13
N GLU A 80 16.71 3.51 -34.12
CA GLU A 80 16.01 4.80 -34.19
C GLU A 80 15.81 5.35 -32.77
N ASP A 81 15.34 6.59 -32.64
CA ASP A 81 15.00 7.19 -31.35
C ASP A 81 13.81 6.47 -30.73
N ILE A 82 13.86 6.26 -29.41
CA ILE A 82 12.85 5.50 -28.64
C ILE A 82 12.49 6.28 -27.40
N VAL A 83 11.18 6.45 -27.15
CA VAL A 83 10.66 6.98 -25.91
C VAL A 83 10.08 5.82 -25.09
N VAL A 84 10.60 5.64 -23.87
CA VAL A 84 10.15 4.63 -22.92
C VAL A 84 9.04 5.20 -22.05
N SER A 85 7.98 4.45 -21.85
CA SER A 85 6.90 4.73 -20.91
C SER A 85 6.87 3.65 -19.82
N ILE A 86 6.70 4.07 -18.57
CA ILE A 86 6.61 3.17 -17.41
C ILE A 86 5.30 3.46 -16.69
N SER A 87 4.50 2.42 -16.47
CA SER A 87 3.21 2.48 -15.79
C SER A 87 3.08 1.34 -14.78
N GLY A 88 1.92 1.23 -14.10
CA GLY A 88 1.68 0.16 -13.13
C GLY A 88 2.38 0.36 -11.79
N ILE A 89 2.97 1.54 -11.52
CA ILE A 89 3.54 1.89 -10.23
C ILE A 89 2.48 2.62 -9.42
N VAL A 90 2.00 1.96 -8.37
CA VAL A 90 0.89 2.42 -7.53
C VAL A 90 1.31 2.36 -6.08
N LYS A 91 1.02 3.43 -5.34
CA LYS A 91 1.30 3.48 -3.91
C LYS A 91 0.52 2.39 -3.17
N ASN A 92 1.21 1.63 -2.34
CA ASN A 92 0.60 0.61 -1.51
C ASN A 92 -0.51 1.23 -0.66
N LEU A 93 -1.70 0.63 -0.68
CA LEU A 93 -2.73 1.00 0.28
C LEU A 93 -2.23 0.60 1.68
N PRO A 94 -2.41 1.45 2.70
CA PRO A 94 -2.09 1.05 4.05
C PRO A 94 -2.94 -0.18 4.42
N THR A 95 -2.33 -1.36 4.41
CA THR A 95 -2.94 -2.64 4.80
C THR A 95 -3.19 -2.74 6.30
N SER A 96 -2.68 -1.83 7.09
CA SER A 96 -3.09 -1.68 8.46
C SER A 96 -4.33 -0.79 8.51
N ILE A 97 -5.51 -1.41 8.69
CA ILE A 97 -6.44 -0.83 9.63
C ILE A 97 -5.58 -0.65 10.89
N LYS A 98 -5.09 0.58 11.12
CA LYS A 98 -4.51 0.95 12.41
C LYS A 98 -5.57 0.51 13.39
N SER A 99 -5.35 -0.65 14.07
CA SER A 99 -6.19 -1.02 15.19
C SER A 99 -6.11 0.23 16.06
N ILE A 100 -7.20 0.96 16.13
CA ILE A 100 -7.31 2.00 17.14
C ILE A 100 -7.16 1.18 18.41
N GLU A 101 -5.98 1.21 19.03
CA GLU A 101 -5.82 0.71 20.39
C GLU A 101 -6.74 1.60 21.21
N THR A 102 -7.99 1.21 21.24
CA THR A 102 -8.97 1.80 22.13
C THR A 102 -8.63 1.18 23.48
N ASP A 103 -8.05 1.98 24.33
CA ASP A 103 -7.77 1.61 25.72
C ASP A 103 -9.09 1.54 26.50
N THR A 104 -10.05 0.78 25.94
CA THR A 104 -11.33 0.54 26.59
C THR A 104 -11.20 -0.66 27.53
N LYS A 105 -11.29 -0.39 28.80
CA LYS A 105 -11.37 -1.40 29.86
C LYS A 105 -12.80 -1.64 30.24
N ILE A 106 -13.18 -2.90 30.42
CA ILE A 106 -14.53 -3.29 30.85
C ILE A 106 -14.41 -4.33 31.97
N TRP A 107 -15.15 -4.11 33.03
CA TRP A 107 -15.24 -5.06 34.13
C TRP A 107 -16.63 -5.01 34.79
N THR A 108 -16.91 -5.95 35.64
CA THR A 108 -18.20 -6.04 36.37
C THR A 108 -17.96 -6.15 37.88
N ALA A 109 -18.77 -5.46 38.65
CA ALA A 109 -18.85 -5.62 40.09
C ALA A 109 -20.26 -5.29 40.57
N ASP A 110 -20.79 -6.04 41.53
CA ASP A 110 -22.07 -5.77 42.18
C ASP A 110 -23.24 -5.47 41.25
N GLY A 111 -23.46 -6.29 40.21
CA GLY A 111 -24.52 -6.11 39.26
C GLY A 111 -24.31 -4.92 38.29
N THR A 112 -23.15 -4.30 38.26
CA THR A 112 -22.82 -3.12 37.47
C THR A 112 -21.75 -3.44 36.45
N ILE A 113 -21.89 -2.95 35.22
CA ILE A 113 -20.84 -2.91 34.22
C ILE A 113 -20.13 -1.57 34.31
N PHE A 114 -18.82 -1.62 34.45
CA PHE A 114 -17.93 -0.46 34.39
C PHE A 114 -17.20 -0.47 33.06
N ILE A 115 -17.14 0.71 32.44
CA ILE A 115 -16.46 0.91 31.17
C ILE A 115 -15.57 2.14 31.31
N HIS A 116 -14.28 1.98 31.08
CA HIS A 116 -13.34 3.09 30.92
C HIS A 116 -12.98 3.22 29.46
N THR A 117 -13.03 4.41 28.90
CA THR A 117 -12.67 4.66 27.50
C THR A 117 -11.86 5.95 27.34
N SER A 118 -10.86 5.92 26.49
CA SER A 118 -10.02 7.06 26.13
C SER A 118 -10.61 7.96 25.05
N SER A 119 -11.69 7.53 24.40
CA SER A 119 -12.40 8.32 23.36
C SER A 119 -13.92 8.15 23.46
N PRO A 120 -14.71 9.19 23.11
CA PRO A 120 -16.16 9.06 23.11
C PRO A 120 -16.61 7.99 22.11
N GLN A 121 -17.53 7.13 22.52
CA GLN A 121 -18.05 6.08 21.64
C GLN A 121 -19.46 5.65 22.02
N GLN A 122 -20.12 4.97 21.09
CA GLN A 122 -21.44 4.40 21.32
C GLN A 122 -21.28 2.99 21.88
N VAL A 123 -22.09 2.69 22.89
CA VAL A 123 -22.14 1.38 23.55
C VAL A 123 -23.55 0.82 23.48
N GLN A 124 -23.63 -0.46 23.12
CA GLN A 124 -24.84 -1.27 23.16
C GLN A 124 -24.60 -2.49 24.05
N VAL A 125 -25.47 -2.75 25.00
CA VAL A 125 -25.47 -3.97 25.81
C VAL A 125 -26.68 -4.81 25.46
N VAL A 126 -26.45 -6.05 25.06
CA VAL A 126 -27.50 -7.01 24.71
C VAL A 126 -27.42 -8.26 25.60
N ASN A 127 -28.55 -8.86 25.94
CA ASN A 127 -28.61 -10.15 26.61
C ASN A 127 -28.47 -11.31 25.59
N LEU A 128 -28.44 -12.54 26.06
CA LEU A 128 -28.36 -13.73 25.20
C LEU A 128 -29.58 -13.95 24.30
N ALA A 129 -30.73 -13.38 24.65
CA ALA A 129 -31.92 -13.40 23.80
C ALA A 129 -31.89 -12.34 22.70
N GLY A 130 -30.83 -11.54 22.62
CA GLY A 130 -30.66 -10.46 21.62
C GLY A 130 -31.36 -9.16 21.99
N SER A 131 -31.98 -9.07 23.16
CA SER A 131 -32.68 -7.83 23.60
C SER A 131 -31.64 -6.79 24.02
N THR A 132 -31.78 -5.57 23.53
CA THR A 132 -30.97 -4.41 23.90
C THR A 132 -31.41 -3.87 25.25
N LEU A 133 -30.51 -3.82 26.22
CA LEU A 133 -30.75 -3.26 27.55
C LEU A 133 -30.24 -1.84 27.69
N PHE A 134 -29.10 -1.54 27.04
CA PHE A 134 -28.55 -0.20 26.99
C PHE A 134 -28.07 0.11 25.57
N TYR A 135 -28.35 1.35 25.17
CA TYR A 135 -27.87 1.91 23.90
C TYR A 135 -27.65 3.41 24.09
N ARG A 136 -26.41 3.84 24.21
CA ARG A 136 -26.09 5.25 24.44
C ARG A 136 -24.65 5.60 24.05
N ASN A 137 -24.41 6.89 23.87
CA ASN A 137 -23.05 7.44 23.76
C ASN A 137 -22.45 7.56 25.16
N ILE A 138 -21.19 7.15 25.30
CA ILE A 138 -20.40 7.31 26.52
C ILE A 138 -19.27 8.31 26.26
N PRO A 139 -18.99 9.21 27.23
CA PRO A 139 -17.88 10.15 27.13
C PRO A 139 -16.52 9.47 27.40
N VAL A 140 -15.43 10.20 27.25
CA VAL A 140 -14.11 9.82 27.77
C VAL A 140 -14.18 9.65 29.28
N GLY A 141 -13.46 8.64 29.79
CA GLY A 141 -13.39 8.32 31.22
C GLY A 141 -14.29 7.16 31.61
N ASP A 142 -14.76 7.17 32.85
CA ASP A 142 -15.51 6.05 33.47
C ASP A 142 -17.01 6.21 33.28
N THR A 143 -17.64 5.16 32.79
CA THR A 143 -19.08 5.04 32.67
C THR A 143 -19.56 3.81 33.44
N ARG A 144 -20.71 3.93 34.14
CA ARG A 144 -21.35 2.87 34.89
C ARG A 144 -22.71 2.54 34.28
N LEU A 145 -22.99 1.24 34.11
CA LEU A 145 -24.28 0.72 33.67
C LEU A 145 -24.84 -0.16 34.77
N ASN A 146 -25.77 0.37 35.51
CA ASN A 146 -26.38 -0.26 36.70
C ASN A 146 -27.69 -0.96 36.34
N GLY A 147 -28.20 -1.81 37.26
CA GLY A 147 -29.51 -2.42 37.16
C GLY A 147 -29.57 -3.66 36.25
N LEU A 148 -28.44 -4.30 36.04
CA LEU A 148 -28.38 -5.56 35.31
C LEU A 148 -28.55 -6.74 36.26
N ALA A 149 -29.40 -7.70 35.91
CA ALA A 149 -29.55 -8.95 36.62
C ALA A 149 -28.26 -9.81 36.41
N ALA A 150 -28.00 -10.75 37.29
CA ALA A 150 -26.95 -11.73 37.10
C ALA A 150 -27.18 -12.47 35.77
N GLY A 151 -26.13 -12.53 34.91
CA GLY A 151 -26.28 -13.12 33.58
C GLY A 151 -25.10 -12.87 32.68
N VAL A 152 -25.24 -13.35 31.43
CA VAL A 152 -24.25 -13.15 30.37
C VAL A 152 -24.75 -12.09 29.41
N TYR A 153 -23.89 -11.14 29.08
CA TYR A 153 -24.17 -10.02 28.21
C TYR A 153 -23.10 -9.86 27.14
N ILE A 154 -23.47 -9.31 25.99
CA ILE A 154 -22.58 -8.89 24.93
C ILE A 154 -22.56 -7.37 24.92
N VAL A 155 -21.40 -6.78 25.10
CA VAL A 155 -21.18 -5.34 24.99
C VAL A 155 -20.56 -5.06 23.62
N ARG A 156 -21.26 -4.27 22.83
CA ARG A 156 -20.84 -3.82 21.49
C ARG A 156 -20.41 -2.37 21.56
N PHE A 157 -19.29 -2.06 20.96
CA PHE A 157 -18.73 -0.73 20.83
C PHE A 157 -18.76 -0.30 19.37
N SER A 158 -18.91 0.98 19.09
CA SER A 158 -18.91 1.49 17.71
C SER A 158 -17.55 1.40 17.02
N ARG A 159 -16.46 1.24 17.79
CA ARG A 159 -15.07 1.28 17.30
C ARG A 159 -14.24 0.07 17.69
N GLU A 160 -14.82 -0.93 18.33
CA GLU A 160 -14.13 -2.11 18.83
C GLU A 160 -14.93 -3.39 18.59
N MET A 161 -14.26 -4.52 18.77
CA MET A 161 -14.94 -5.81 18.72
C MET A 161 -15.89 -6.00 19.93
N PRO A 162 -17.03 -6.66 19.73
CA PRO A 162 -17.93 -7.02 20.83
C PRO A 162 -17.20 -7.85 21.90
N ARG A 163 -17.53 -7.60 23.17
CA ARG A 163 -16.99 -8.33 24.30
C ARG A 163 -18.10 -9.04 25.09
N LYS A 164 -17.88 -10.31 25.39
CA LYS A 164 -18.74 -11.08 26.30
C LYS A 164 -18.33 -10.76 27.74
N ILE A 165 -19.30 -10.47 28.59
CA ILE A 165 -19.12 -10.22 30.02
C ILE A 165 -20.13 -11.02 30.86
N ILE A 166 -19.79 -11.26 32.11
CA ILE A 166 -20.64 -11.97 33.07
C ILE A 166 -20.88 -11.03 34.25
N VAL A 167 -22.13 -10.71 34.50
CA VAL A 167 -22.59 -9.99 35.69
C VAL A 167 -22.99 -11.00 36.74
N ARG A 168 -22.48 -10.87 37.94
CA ARG A 168 -22.75 -11.75 39.09
C ARG A 168 -23.51 -11.01 40.16
#